data_ec3b3fc1cd8a036801ee8fde28833bfa
#
_entry.id   ec3b3fc1cd8a036801ee8fde28833bfa
#
_cell.length_a   1.000
_cell.length_b   1.000
_cell.length_c   1.000
_cell.angle_alpha   90.00
_cell.angle_beta   90.00
_cell.angle_gamma   90.00
#
_symmetry.space_group_name_H-M   'P 1'
#
loop_
_entity.id
_entity.type
_entity.pdbx_description
1 polymer ?
#
loop_
_entity_poly.entity_id
_entity_poly.type
_entity_poly.pdbx_seq_one_letter_code
_entity_poly.pdbx_strand_id
1 'polypeptide(L)'
;MKQYLQDKIFEILSESADELGNECYVIGGFVRDLFLQRPSKDIDVVVVGSGIELAQLVANKMGRKAHLSVFKNFGTAQVKFGDLEVEFVGARKESYRANSRKPIVENGTLEDDQLRRDFTINAMAFSLQKEDFGALVDPFGGIRDLASGIIRTPLDPDTTYSDDPLRMVRAIRFATKLSTPEQKFTIVPESLESISRNRHRMEILSKERIVEELNKILVTPKPSMGFRLLDETGLLDYVLPQLSKLKGVETVEGKGHKENFSHTLEVLDNVAELEIAAIAEGRLKDYVFEDGVETEKVRTEPNVWLRWAALLHDIAKPATKRYDPALGWTFHGHEVVGARWIPKIFQGLKMPLNEKMKYVQKLVSLHLRPIALVTDEVTDSAVRRLLFDAGNDIDDLMVLCNADI
;
A
#
# COMPACT_ATOMS: atom_id res chain seq x y z
N MET A 1 -3.16 23.29 19.59
CA MET A 1 -3.81 22.56 18.46
C MET A 1 -5.16 21.93 18.80
N LYS A 2 -5.84 22.47 19.79
CA LYS A 2 -7.19 22.01 20.25
C LYS A 2 -8.23 21.94 19.14
N GLN A 3 -8.09 22.75 18.10
CA GLN A 3 -8.99 22.75 16.93
C GLN A 3 -9.06 21.44 16.17
N TYR A 4 -8.06 20.56 16.31
CA TYR A 4 -8.03 19.24 15.65
C TYR A 4 -8.66 18.13 16.50
N LEU A 5 -8.94 18.40 17.78
CA LEU A 5 -9.44 17.43 18.77
C LEU A 5 -10.83 17.82 19.29
N GLN A 6 -11.73 18.25 18.38
CA GLN A 6 -13.07 18.72 18.75
C GLN A 6 -14.12 17.62 18.89
N ASP A 7 -13.84 16.43 18.36
CA ASP A 7 -14.76 15.31 18.47
C ASP A 7 -14.87 14.83 19.92
N LYS A 8 -16.10 14.51 20.35
CA LYS A 8 -16.41 14.05 21.70
C LYS A 8 -15.57 12.87 22.18
N ILE A 9 -15.07 12.06 21.25
CA ILE A 9 -14.19 10.92 21.62
C ILE A 9 -12.94 11.37 22.36
N PHE A 10 -12.35 12.53 22.00
CA PHE A 10 -11.13 13.03 22.64
C PHE A 10 -11.38 13.49 24.07
N GLU A 11 -12.57 14.03 24.37
CA GLU A 11 -12.98 14.37 25.75
C GLU A 11 -13.13 13.08 26.57
N ILE A 12 -13.81 12.05 26.01
CA ILE A 12 -13.98 10.76 26.67
C ILE A 12 -12.63 10.07 26.94
N LEU A 13 -11.70 10.13 25.98
CA LEU A 13 -10.34 9.61 26.13
C LEU A 13 -9.58 10.33 27.25
N SER A 14 -9.62 11.67 27.25
CA SER A 14 -8.97 12.52 28.26
C SER A 14 -9.51 12.23 29.67
N GLU A 15 -10.84 12.23 29.85
CA GLU A 15 -11.48 11.95 31.11
C GLU A 15 -11.18 10.53 31.63
N SER A 16 -11.18 9.54 30.72
CA SER A 16 -10.92 8.15 31.07
C SER A 16 -9.48 7.92 31.49
N ALA A 17 -8.53 8.55 30.79
CA ALA A 17 -7.12 8.48 31.16
C ALA A 17 -6.83 9.17 32.51
N ASP A 18 -7.45 10.31 32.76
CA ASP A 18 -7.36 11.04 34.04
C ASP A 18 -7.92 10.20 35.21
N GLU A 19 -9.05 9.53 35.00
CA GLU A 19 -9.67 8.63 35.98
C GLU A 19 -8.75 7.44 36.36
N LEU A 20 -7.98 6.95 35.39
CA LEU A 20 -6.97 5.89 35.62
C LEU A 20 -5.62 6.43 36.12
N GLY A 21 -5.43 7.75 36.15
CA GLY A 21 -4.16 8.37 36.50
C GLY A 21 -3.04 8.11 35.49
N ASN A 22 -3.39 7.93 34.20
CA ASN A 22 -2.45 7.59 33.13
C ASN A 22 -2.29 8.76 32.15
N GLU A 23 -1.07 8.93 31.64
CA GLU A 23 -0.83 9.81 30.50
C GLU A 23 -1.37 9.15 29.22
N CYS A 24 -2.05 9.94 28.38
CA CYS A 24 -2.69 9.47 27.16
C CYS A 24 -2.43 10.43 25.98
N TYR A 25 -2.18 9.87 24.81
CA TYR A 25 -1.83 10.61 23.61
C TYR A 25 -2.51 10.02 22.37
N VAL A 26 -2.93 10.89 21.44
CA VAL A 26 -3.24 10.49 20.08
C VAL A 26 -1.97 10.57 19.26
N ILE A 27 -1.65 9.56 18.46
CA ILE A 27 -0.33 9.44 17.83
C ILE A 27 -0.44 8.87 16.39
N GLY A 28 0.63 9.01 15.64
CA GLY A 28 0.83 8.26 14.42
C GLY A 28 0.13 8.82 13.19
N GLY A 29 -0.44 7.94 12.39
CA GLY A 29 -1.06 8.28 11.12
C GLY A 29 -2.18 9.31 11.24
N PHE A 30 -3.00 9.21 12.28
CA PHE A 30 -4.06 10.17 12.54
C PHE A 30 -3.52 11.61 12.68
N VAL A 31 -2.48 11.81 13.50
CA VAL A 31 -1.87 13.14 13.72
C VAL A 31 -1.27 13.69 12.43
N ARG A 32 -0.53 12.87 11.70
CA ARG A 32 0.00 13.22 10.37
C ARG A 32 -1.10 13.67 9.42
N ASP A 33 -2.18 12.89 9.31
CA ASP A 33 -3.26 13.12 8.36
C ASP A 33 -4.08 14.36 8.70
N LEU A 34 -4.18 14.74 9.98
CA LEU A 34 -4.75 16.03 10.40
C LEU A 34 -3.96 17.22 9.82
N PHE A 35 -2.64 17.18 9.89
CA PHE A 35 -1.79 18.25 9.30
C PHE A 35 -1.86 18.28 7.78
N LEU A 36 -2.07 17.12 7.13
CA LEU A 36 -2.25 17.03 5.68
C LEU A 36 -3.67 17.34 5.23
N GLN A 37 -4.58 17.69 6.16
CA GLN A 37 -6.01 17.93 5.89
C GLN A 37 -6.70 16.74 5.18
N ARG A 38 -6.25 15.52 5.52
CA ARG A 38 -6.83 14.27 5.03
C ARG A 38 -7.69 13.68 6.13
N PRO A 39 -8.99 13.48 5.91
CA PRO A 39 -9.86 12.89 6.94
C PRO A 39 -9.40 11.46 7.26
N SER A 40 -9.28 11.17 8.55
CA SER A 40 -9.01 9.82 9.06
C SER A 40 -10.04 9.48 10.12
N LYS A 41 -10.56 8.24 10.08
CA LYS A 41 -11.48 7.70 11.07
C LYS A 41 -10.79 6.73 12.04
N ASP A 42 -9.54 6.40 11.73
CA ASP A 42 -8.71 5.48 12.51
C ASP A 42 -7.86 6.29 13.47
N ILE A 43 -8.13 6.17 14.76
CA ILE A 43 -7.45 6.91 15.83
C ILE A 43 -6.55 5.94 16.59
N ASP A 44 -5.24 6.20 16.58
CA ASP A 44 -4.26 5.48 17.37
C ASP A 44 -4.03 6.20 18.70
N VAL A 45 -4.26 5.50 19.81
CA VAL A 45 -4.08 6.01 21.15
C VAL A 45 -2.97 5.25 21.85
N VAL A 46 -2.01 5.99 22.39
CA VAL A 46 -0.97 5.47 23.28
C VAL A 46 -1.24 5.94 24.71
N VAL A 47 -1.18 5.02 25.65
CA VAL A 47 -1.32 5.30 27.07
C VAL A 47 -0.07 4.81 27.80
N VAL A 48 0.45 5.65 28.71
CA VAL A 48 1.52 5.22 29.62
C VAL A 48 0.87 4.42 30.75
N GLY A 49 0.66 3.14 30.47
CA GLY A 49 -0.12 2.21 31.30
C GLY A 49 -0.78 1.13 30.46
N SER A 50 -1.93 0.62 30.91
CA SER A 50 -2.67 -0.44 30.23
C SER A 50 -3.61 0.11 29.14
N GLY A 51 -3.30 -0.15 27.86
CA GLY A 51 -4.19 0.16 26.74
C GLY A 51 -5.54 -0.57 26.85
N ILE A 52 -5.54 -1.79 27.39
CA ILE A 52 -6.76 -2.59 27.57
C ILE A 52 -7.70 -1.97 28.60
N GLU A 53 -7.18 -1.53 29.75
CA GLU A 53 -7.97 -0.91 30.81
C GLU A 53 -8.58 0.40 30.34
N LEU A 54 -7.80 1.23 29.63
CA LEU A 54 -8.30 2.47 29.06
C LEU A 54 -9.41 2.20 28.02
N ALA A 55 -9.21 1.24 27.12
CA ALA A 55 -10.21 0.86 26.13
C ALA A 55 -11.52 0.37 26.76
N GLN A 56 -11.45 -0.41 27.84
CA GLN A 56 -12.63 -0.88 28.57
C GLN A 56 -13.42 0.28 29.17
N LEU A 57 -12.73 1.23 29.80
CA LEU A 57 -13.37 2.40 30.39
C LEU A 57 -14.01 3.30 29.34
N VAL A 58 -13.30 3.55 28.23
CA VAL A 58 -13.82 4.34 27.10
C VAL A 58 -15.05 3.68 26.48
N ALA A 59 -15.00 2.35 26.23
CA ALA A 59 -16.15 1.62 25.67
C ALA A 59 -17.38 1.72 26.60
N ASN A 60 -17.20 1.63 27.92
CA ASN A 60 -18.27 1.78 28.89
C ASN A 60 -18.89 3.18 28.85
N LYS A 61 -18.08 4.22 28.76
CA LYS A 61 -18.56 5.62 28.66
C LYS A 61 -19.25 5.91 27.32
N MET A 62 -18.84 5.26 26.24
CA MET A 62 -19.48 5.38 24.92
C MET A 62 -20.83 4.65 24.83
N GLY A 63 -21.08 3.70 25.75
CA GLY A 63 -22.35 3.03 25.88
C GLY A 63 -22.53 1.78 25.00
N ARG A 64 -23.78 1.27 24.95
CA ARG A 64 -24.11 -0.05 24.38
C ARG A 64 -23.81 -0.25 22.88
N LYS A 65 -23.61 0.83 22.13
CA LYS A 65 -23.28 0.75 20.69
C LYS A 65 -21.77 0.63 20.42
N ALA A 66 -20.94 0.75 21.46
CA ALA A 66 -19.51 0.57 21.35
C ALA A 66 -19.16 -0.91 21.38
N HIS A 67 -18.36 -1.35 20.41
CA HIS A 67 -17.83 -2.72 20.33
C HIS A 67 -16.37 -2.73 20.77
N LEU A 68 -16.07 -3.40 21.88
CA LEU A 68 -14.72 -3.60 22.39
C LEU A 68 -14.16 -4.93 21.92
N SER A 69 -12.99 -4.90 21.28
CA SER A 69 -12.17 -6.07 20.98
C SER A 69 -10.85 -6.01 21.73
N VAL A 70 -10.48 -7.07 22.43
CA VAL A 70 -9.26 -7.14 23.25
C VAL A 70 -8.31 -8.18 22.69
N PHE A 71 -7.06 -7.78 22.44
CA PHE A 71 -6.00 -8.61 21.89
C PHE A 71 -4.93 -8.85 22.97
N LYS A 72 -5.25 -9.71 23.96
CA LYS A 72 -4.43 -9.94 25.16
C LYS A 72 -2.96 -10.27 24.87
N ASN A 73 -2.72 -11.09 23.84
CA ASN A 73 -1.37 -11.50 23.43
C ASN A 73 -0.48 -10.34 22.95
N PHE A 74 -1.10 -9.25 22.54
CA PHE A 74 -0.42 -8.06 22.02
C PHE A 74 -0.49 -6.87 23.00
N GLY A 75 -1.27 -7.00 24.08
CA GLY A 75 -1.51 -5.91 25.02
C GLY A 75 -2.27 -4.74 24.41
N THR A 76 -3.06 -4.97 23.35
CA THR A 76 -3.80 -3.95 22.61
C THR A 76 -5.30 -4.20 22.69
N ALA A 77 -6.08 -3.15 22.43
CA ALA A 77 -7.53 -3.22 22.32
C ALA A 77 -8.04 -2.25 21.26
N GLN A 78 -9.25 -2.47 20.78
CA GLN A 78 -9.91 -1.66 19.78
C GLN A 78 -11.34 -1.38 20.20
N VAL A 79 -11.78 -0.15 20.06
CA VAL A 79 -13.17 0.26 20.25
C VAL A 79 -13.72 0.77 18.92
N LYS A 80 -14.83 0.15 18.47
CA LYS A 80 -15.57 0.58 17.28
C LYS A 80 -16.91 1.18 17.68
N PHE A 81 -17.24 2.34 17.11
CA PHE A 81 -18.49 3.04 17.33
C PHE A 81 -18.93 3.72 16.03
N GLY A 82 -19.93 3.14 15.35
CA GLY A 82 -20.28 3.56 14.00
C GLY A 82 -19.09 3.39 13.05
N ASP A 83 -18.73 4.47 12.38
CA ASP A 83 -17.56 4.52 11.47
C ASP A 83 -16.25 4.84 12.19
N LEU A 84 -16.29 5.14 13.48
CA LEU A 84 -15.12 5.48 14.28
C LEU A 84 -14.44 4.20 14.78
N GLU A 85 -13.12 4.14 14.59
CA GLU A 85 -12.28 3.05 15.10
C GLU A 85 -11.14 3.64 15.93
N VAL A 86 -11.04 3.23 17.19
CA VAL A 86 -9.98 3.68 18.10
C VAL A 86 -9.16 2.48 18.53
N GLU A 87 -7.88 2.51 18.25
CA GLU A 87 -6.92 1.49 18.65
C GLU A 87 -6.13 1.94 19.87
N PHE A 88 -6.01 1.07 20.88
CA PHE A 88 -5.37 1.37 22.16
C PHE A 88 -4.13 0.52 22.34
N VAL A 89 -3.00 1.17 22.61
CA VAL A 89 -1.71 0.52 22.84
C VAL A 89 -1.08 1.12 24.10
N GLY A 90 -0.54 0.29 24.98
CA GLY A 90 0.34 0.76 26.05
C GLY A 90 1.66 1.27 25.47
N ALA A 91 2.18 2.38 25.98
CA ALA A 91 3.51 2.86 25.62
C ALA A 91 4.56 1.79 25.93
N ARG A 92 5.42 1.50 24.97
CA ARG A 92 6.36 0.39 25.08
C ARG A 92 7.73 0.71 24.52
N LYS A 93 8.72 0.09 25.14
CA LYS A 93 10.08 -0.01 24.65
C LYS A 93 10.26 -1.35 23.96
N GLU A 94 10.87 -1.33 22.79
CA GLU A 94 11.14 -2.53 22.02
C GLU A 94 12.66 -2.73 21.87
N SER A 95 13.10 -3.98 21.97
CA SER A 95 14.45 -4.40 21.63
C SER A 95 14.39 -5.61 20.68
N TYR A 96 15.35 -5.70 19.77
CA TYR A 96 15.33 -6.70 18.70
C TYR A 96 16.56 -7.61 18.76
N ARG A 97 16.38 -8.86 18.34
CA ARG A 97 17.49 -9.81 18.13
C ARG A 97 17.86 -9.87 16.66
N ALA A 98 19.15 -10.05 16.35
CA ALA A 98 19.66 -10.03 14.97
C ALA A 98 18.92 -10.95 13.99
N ASN A 99 18.43 -12.11 14.46
CA ASN A 99 17.79 -13.12 13.62
C ASN A 99 16.25 -13.14 13.73
N SER A 100 15.66 -12.14 14.35
CA SER A 100 14.20 -12.07 14.53
C SER A 100 13.71 -10.65 14.45
N ARG A 101 12.59 -10.45 13.74
CA ARG A 101 11.83 -9.19 13.74
C ARG A 101 10.82 -9.10 14.89
N LYS A 102 10.71 -10.15 15.74
CA LYS A 102 9.82 -10.12 16.89
C LYS A 102 10.53 -9.38 18.02
N PRO A 103 10.01 -8.21 18.45
CA PRO A 103 10.62 -7.47 19.53
C PRO A 103 10.44 -8.17 20.89
N ILE A 104 11.36 -7.91 21.78
CA ILE A 104 11.14 -8.05 23.22
C ILE A 104 10.50 -6.73 23.66
N VAL A 105 9.31 -6.82 24.25
CA VAL A 105 8.49 -5.65 24.60
C VAL A 105 8.49 -5.45 26.10
N GLU A 106 8.78 -4.23 26.53
CA GLU A 106 8.70 -3.79 27.93
C GLU A 106 7.84 -2.53 28.01
N ASN A 107 7.29 -2.24 29.18
CA ASN A 107 6.60 -0.98 29.42
C ASN A 107 7.58 0.19 29.24
N GLY A 108 7.14 1.24 28.55
CA GLY A 108 7.96 2.38 28.22
C GLY A 108 7.24 3.70 28.47
N THR A 109 7.97 4.78 28.23
CA THR A 109 7.46 6.15 28.18
C THR A 109 6.89 6.47 26.80
N LEU A 110 6.23 7.64 26.65
CA LEU A 110 5.85 8.14 25.33
C LEU A 110 7.07 8.25 24.40
N GLU A 111 8.20 8.76 24.90
CA GLU A 111 9.43 8.90 24.09
C GLU A 111 9.96 7.56 23.61
N ASP A 112 9.94 6.52 24.45
CA ASP A 112 10.30 5.16 24.04
C ASP A 112 9.39 4.67 22.90
N ASP A 113 8.08 4.94 22.98
CA ASP A 113 7.13 4.56 21.94
C ASP A 113 7.35 5.33 20.64
N GLN A 114 7.66 6.62 20.72
CA GLN A 114 7.98 7.45 19.56
C GLN A 114 9.29 7.02 18.88
N LEU A 115 10.32 6.69 19.65
CA LEU A 115 11.63 6.21 19.17
C LEU A 115 11.55 4.93 18.34
N ARG A 116 10.68 3.99 18.74
CA ARG A 116 10.51 2.70 18.04
C ARG A 116 9.73 2.79 16.73
N ARG A 117 9.11 3.93 16.43
CA ARG A 117 8.30 4.11 15.22
C ARG A 117 9.16 4.17 13.97
N ASP A 118 8.53 3.91 12.83
CA ASP A 118 9.21 3.85 11.54
C ASP A 118 9.74 5.21 11.06
N PHE A 119 8.90 6.27 11.10
CA PHE A 119 9.23 7.58 10.55
C PHE A 119 8.84 8.71 11.50
N THR A 120 9.58 9.82 11.40
CA THR A 120 9.32 11.03 12.20
C THR A 120 7.90 11.56 12.02
N ILE A 121 7.37 11.52 10.80
CA ILE A 121 6.01 11.96 10.47
C ILE A 121 4.91 11.09 11.09
N ASN A 122 5.23 9.88 11.51
CA ASN A 122 4.34 8.94 12.21
C ASN A 122 4.62 8.87 13.71
N ALA A 123 5.57 9.65 14.21
CA ALA A 123 5.95 9.69 15.62
C ALA A 123 5.40 10.92 16.37
N MET A 124 4.70 11.80 15.69
CA MET A 124 4.05 12.98 16.29
C MET A 124 2.85 12.54 17.14
N ALA A 125 2.67 13.20 18.29
CA ALA A 125 1.55 12.93 19.18
C ALA A 125 0.89 14.23 19.65
N PHE A 126 -0.42 14.14 19.96
CA PHE A 126 -1.13 15.18 20.70
C PHE A 126 -1.42 14.68 22.12
N SER A 127 -1.09 15.51 23.12
CA SER A 127 -1.45 15.25 24.50
C SER A 127 -2.98 15.31 24.70
N LEU A 128 -3.49 14.37 25.48
CA LEU A 128 -4.87 14.34 25.94
C LEU A 128 -5.00 14.61 27.44
N GLN A 129 -3.88 14.95 28.13
CA GLN A 129 -3.92 15.34 29.52
C GLN A 129 -4.65 16.68 29.66
N LYS A 130 -5.33 16.91 30.79
CA LYS A 130 -6.11 18.13 31.04
C LYS A 130 -5.24 19.39 31.01
N GLU A 131 -4.04 19.30 31.55
CA GLU A 131 -3.11 20.41 31.73
C GLU A 131 -2.63 20.98 30.41
N ASP A 132 -2.39 20.10 29.42
CA ASP A 132 -1.79 20.45 28.13
C ASP A 132 -2.57 19.88 26.92
N PHE A 133 -3.86 19.66 27.09
CA PHE A 133 -4.75 19.08 26.07
C PHE A 133 -4.55 19.73 24.70
N GLY A 134 -4.23 18.92 23.69
CA GLY A 134 -3.95 19.34 22.32
C GLY A 134 -2.54 19.91 22.10
N ALA A 135 -1.64 19.82 23.07
CA ALA A 135 -0.23 20.14 22.87
C ALA A 135 0.43 19.11 21.94
N LEU A 136 1.20 19.59 20.97
CA LEU A 136 1.97 18.73 20.07
C LEU A 136 3.26 18.27 20.76
N VAL A 137 3.48 16.94 20.78
CA VAL A 137 4.71 16.31 21.24
C VAL A 137 5.45 15.73 20.03
N ASP A 138 6.47 16.43 19.59
CA ASP A 138 7.22 16.13 18.35
C ASP A 138 8.73 16.22 18.57
N PRO A 139 9.33 15.29 19.33
CA PRO A 139 10.75 15.35 19.67
C PRO A 139 11.70 15.14 18.48
N PHE A 140 11.21 14.56 17.37
CA PHE A 140 12.03 14.22 16.20
C PHE A 140 11.82 15.15 14.99
N GLY A 141 11.03 16.21 15.14
CA GLY A 141 10.79 17.19 14.07
C GLY A 141 9.90 16.66 12.94
N GLY A 142 8.94 15.77 13.25
CA GLY A 142 8.02 15.20 12.28
C GLY A 142 7.19 16.24 11.55
N ILE A 143 6.75 17.32 12.23
CA ILE A 143 6.00 18.42 11.60
C ILE A 143 6.84 19.13 10.53
N ARG A 144 8.12 19.32 10.76
CA ARG A 144 9.03 19.94 9.80
C ARG A 144 9.30 19.01 8.62
N ASP A 145 9.53 17.72 8.87
CA ASP A 145 9.71 16.71 7.82
C ASP A 145 8.44 16.58 6.98
N LEU A 146 7.25 16.62 7.60
CA LEU A 146 5.98 16.58 6.90
C LEU A 146 5.78 17.80 5.98
N ALA A 147 6.07 19.00 6.47
CA ALA A 147 5.97 20.23 5.70
C ALA A 147 6.96 20.25 4.52
N SER A 148 8.13 19.63 4.67
CA SER A 148 9.17 19.55 3.64
C SER A 148 9.02 18.34 2.70
N GLY A 149 8.05 17.47 2.92
CA GLY A 149 7.86 16.24 2.11
C GLY A 149 9.00 15.24 2.31
N ILE A 150 9.43 15.01 3.55
CA ILE A 150 10.57 14.15 3.88
C ILE A 150 10.13 12.91 4.64
N ILE A 151 10.61 11.76 4.21
CA ILE A 151 10.53 10.48 4.92
C ILE A 151 11.88 10.24 5.60
N ARG A 152 11.88 10.26 6.93
CA ARG A 152 13.06 10.11 7.78
C ARG A 152 12.73 9.23 8.98
N THR A 153 13.66 8.39 9.41
CA THR A 153 13.55 7.58 10.62
C THR A 153 13.87 8.39 11.89
N PRO A 154 13.17 8.15 13.02
CA PRO A 154 13.52 8.82 14.30
C PRO A 154 14.92 8.46 14.79
N LEU A 155 15.33 7.22 14.62
CA LEU A 155 16.65 6.71 14.93
C LEU A 155 17.52 6.59 13.67
N ASP A 156 18.77 6.14 13.87
CA ASP A 156 19.62 5.71 12.77
C ASP A 156 18.89 4.74 11.84
N PRO A 157 18.89 4.98 10.52
CA PRO A 157 18.15 4.15 9.57
C PRO A 157 18.63 2.70 9.54
N ASP A 158 19.92 2.41 9.71
CA ASP A 158 20.42 1.04 9.75
C ASP A 158 19.82 0.26 10.92
N THR A 159 19.71 0.88 12.10
CA THR A 159 19.00 0.30 13.25
C THR A 159 17.52 0.07 12.93
N THR A 160 16.83 1.09 12.44
CA THR A 160 15.39 1.05 12.16
C THR A 160 15.02 -0.04 11.15
N TYR A 161 15.78 -0.17 10.06
CA TYR A 161 15.51 -1.15 9.00
C TYR A 161 16.03 -2.55 9.33
N SER A 162 17.08 -2.66 10.14
CA SER A 162 17.56 -3.94 10.66
C SER A 162 16.58 -4.54 11.67
N ASP A 163 15.96 -3.73 12.51
CA ASP A 163 15.00 -4.16 13.53
C ASP A 163 13.71 -4.73 12.90
N ASP A 164 13.07 -3.99 12.00
CA ASP A 164 11.95 -4.48 11.20
C ASP A 164 12.14 -4.15 9.72
N PRO A 165 12.61 -5.09 8.91
CA PRO A 165 12.88 -4.87 7.49
C PRO A 165 11.66 -4.46 6.66
N LEU A 166 10.43 -4.70 7.12
CA LEU A 166 9.23 -4.22 6.43
C LEU A 166 9.19 -2.69 6.35
N ARG A 167 9.84 -2.00 7.28
CA ARG A 167 9.94 -0.55 7.29
C ARG A 167 10.62 0.02 6.04
N MET A 168 11.48 -0.78 5.37
CA MET A 168 12.07 -0.40 4.08
C MET A 168 11.00 -0.26 2.98
N VAL A 169 10.09 -1.24 2.87
CA VAL A 169 8.96 -1.17 1.92
C VAL A 169 7.96 -0.09 2.35
N ARG A 170 7.75 0.07 3.66
CA ARG A 170 6.89 1.12 4.21
C ARG A 170 7.41 2.53 3.87
N ALA A 171 8.74 2.76 3.90
CA ALA A 171 9.34 4.04 3.48
C ALA A 171 8.94 4.38 2.04
N ILE A 172 9.09 3.42 1.14
CA ILE A 172 8.71 3.55 -0.28
C ILE A 172 7.20 3.77 -0.43
N ARG A 173 6.39 3.03 0.32
CA ARG A 173 4.93 3.21 0.31
C ARG A 173 4.54 4.61 0.77
N PHE A 174 5.10 5.12 1.85
CA PHE A 174 4.78 6.47 2.32
C PHE A 174 5.24 7.55 1.35
N ALA A 175 6.45 7.44 0.79
CA ALA A 175 6.92 8.35 -0.24
C ALA A 175 5.95 8.39 -1.44
N THR A 176 5.45 7.23 -1.88
CA THR A 176 4.50 7.12 -2.99
C THR A 176 3.11 7.62 -2.62
N LYS A 177 2.56 7.15 -1.49
CA LYS A 177 1.18 7.45 -1.06
C LYS A 177 0.97 8.92 -0.68
N LEU A 178 1.96 9.54 -0.04
CA LEU A 178 1.84 10.91 0.43
C LEU A 178 2.12 11.95 -0.65
N SER A 179 2.82 11.57 -1.72
CA SER A 179 3.10 12.46 -2.85
C SER A 179 1.83 12.86 -3.59
N THR A 180 1.75 14.15 -3.92
CA THR A 180 0.74 14.76 -4.78
C THR A 180 1.42 15.57 -5.88
N PRO A 181 0.70 16.06 -6.89
CA PRO A 181 1.29 16.98 -7.88
C PRO A 181 1.91 18.23 -7.25
N GLU A 182 1.33 18.71 -6.14
CA GLU A 182 1.74 19.95 -5.44
C GLU A 182 2.90 19.72 -4.47
N GLN A 183 2.99 18.51 -3.88
CA GLN A 183 4.00 18.17 -2.88
C GLN A 183 4.52 16.76 -3.08
N LYS A 184 5.80 16.62 -3.38
CA LYS A 184 6.48 15.32 -3.43
C LYS A 184 7.05 14.96 -2.07
N PHE A 185 6.92 13.69 -1.71
CA PHE A 185 7.59 13.09 -0.57
C PHE A 185 8.79 12.28 -1.04
N THR A 186 9.94 12.53 -0.44
CA THR A 186 11.20 11.86 -0.76
C THR A 186 11.81 11.22 0.48
N ILE A 187 12.45 10.09 0.29
CA ILE A 187 13.23 9.42 1.33
C ILE A 187 14.60 10.09 1.39
N VAL A 188 15.07 10.45 2.59
CA VAL A 188 16.39 11.07 2.74
C VAL A 188 17.51 10.15 2.22
N PRO A 189 18.61 10.70 1.64
CA PRO A 189 19.66 9.90 1.03
C PRO A 189 20.23 8.83 1.95
N GLU A 190 20.50 9.15 3.22
CA GLU A 190 21.04 8.23 4.22
C GLU A 190 20.12 7.03 4.44
N SER A 191 18.81 7.25 4.37
CA SER A 191 17.78 6.20 4.49
C SER A 191 17.74 5.33 3.24
N LEU A 192 17.84 5.91 2.04
CA LEU A 192 17.91 5.14 0.78
C LEU A 192 19.14 4.23 0.73
N GLU A 193 20.29 4.75 1.14
CA GLU A 193 21.52 3.97 1.22
C GLU A 193 21.41 2.84 2.24
N SER A 194 20.79 3.11 3.39
CA SER A 194 20.54 2.11 4.42
C SER A 194 19.60 1.02 3.92
N ILE A 195 18.52 1.36 3.20
CA ILE A 195 17.63 0.39 2.57
C ILE A 195 18.43 -0.54 1.64
N SER A 196 19.29 0.03 0.79
CA SER A 196 20.13 -0.74 -0.14
C SER A 196 21.08 -1.69 0.60
N ARG A 197 21.69 -1.25 1.71
CA ARG A 197 22.57 -2.09 2.53
C ARG A 197 21.82 -3.22 3.24
N ASN A 198 20.62 -2.95 3.73
CA ASN A 198 19.82 -3.87 4.53
C ASN A 198 18.86 -4.73 3.71
N ARG A 199 18.81 -4.59 2.36
CA ARG A 199 17.84 -5.28 1.49
C ARG A 199 17.81 -6.80 1.67
N HIS A 200 18.95 -7.43 1.99
CA HIS A 200 19.02 -8.86 2.25
C HIS A 200 18.14 -9.33 3.41
N ARG A 201 17.82 -8.43 4.36
CA ARG A 201 16.94 -8.76 5.48
C ARG A 201 15.46 -8.94 5.06
N MET A 202 15.11 -8.63 3.82
CA MET A 202 13.79 -8.94 3.27
C MET A 202 13.46 -10.44 3.32
N GLU A 203 14.49 -11.30 3.34
CA GLU A 203 14.32 -12.76 3.37
C GLU A 203 13.62 -13.27 4.64
N ILE A 204 13.71 -12.54 5.76
CA ILE A 204 13.04 -12.92 7.01
C ILE A 204 11.55 -12.53 7.07
N LEU A 205 11.08 -11.76 6.09
CA LEU A 205 9.70 -11.30 6.05
C LEU A 205 8.76 -12.33 5.42
N SER A 206 7.54 -12.42 5.95
CA SER A 206 6.50 -13.18 5.29
C SER A 206 6.03 -12.48 4.01
N LYS A 207 5.74 -13.25 2.97
CA LYS A 207 5.30 -12.72 1.67
C LYS A 207 3.98 -11.96 1.79
N GLU A 208 3.09 -12.39 2.65
CA GLU A 208 1.80 -11.76 2.91
C GLU A 208 1.97 -10.29 3.35
N ARG A 209 2.88 -10.02 4.28
CA ARG A 209 3.15 -8.64 4.75
C ARG A 209 3.76 -7.77 3.66
N ILE A 210 4.64 -8.34 2.84
CA ILE A 210 5.22 -7.62 1.70
C ILE A 210 4.12 -7.25 0.70
N VAL A 211 3.25 -8.21 0.35
CA VAL A 211 2.14 -8.00 -0.60
C VAL A 211 1.15 -6.96 -0.09
N GLU A 212 0.85 -6.92 1.21
CA GLU A 212 0.02 -5.87 1.80
C GLU A 212 0.58 -4.46 1.53
N GLU A 213 1.89 -4.27 1.67
CA GLU A 213 2.53 -2.99 1.35
C GLU A 213 2.55 -2.71 -0.16
N LEU A 214 2.81 -3.72 -1.00
CA LEU A 214 2.75 -3.59 -2.46
C LEU A 214 1.33 -3.22 -2.93
N ASN A 215 0.30 -3.82 -2.36
CA ASN A 215 -1.10 -3.49 -2.67
C ASN A 215 -1.41 -2.02 -2.35
N LYS A 216 -0.89 -1.50 -1.23
CA LYS A 216 -1.04 -0.09 -0.87
C LYS A 216 -0.29 0.86 -1.80
N ILE A 217 0.83 0.43 -2.39
CA ILE A 217 1.54 1.17 -3.43
C ILE A 217 0.73 1.16 -4.73
N LEU A 218 0.25 0.00 -5.15
CA LEU A 218 -0.47 -0.20 -6.41
C LEU A 218 -1.73 0.66 -6.55
N VAL A 219 -2.48 0.87 -5.46
CA VAL A 219 -3.72 1.66 -5.48
C VAL A 219 -3.48 3.17 -5.38
N THR A 220 -2.25 3.63 -5.32
CA THR A 220 -1.92 5.07 -5.36
C THR A 220 -2.17 5.67 -6.74
N PRO A 221 -2.31 6.99 -6.85
CA PRO A 221 -2.46 7.66 -8.15
C PRO A 221 -1.24 7.51 -9.08
N LYS A 222 -0.04 7.34 -8.52
CA LYS A 222 1.20 7.19 -9.30
C LYS A 222 2.09 6.05 -8.77
N PRO A 223 1.65 4.80 -8.95
CA PRO A 223 2.35 3.64 -8.38
C PRO A 223 3.74 3.40 -8.98
N SER A 224 4.04 3.90 -10.19
CA SER A 224 5.37 3.77 -10.79
C SER A 224 6.48 4.32 -9.92
N MET A 225 6.20 5.38 -9.14
CA MET A 225 7.15 5.98 -8.21
C MET A 225 7.64 4.93 -7.18
N GLY A 226 6.72 4.17 -6.62
CA GLY A 226 7.06 3.11 -5.66
C GLY A 226 7.90 1.99 -6.30
N PHE A 227 7.52 1.52 -7.48
CA PHE A 227 8.27 0.46 -8.17
C PHE A 227 9.65 0.90 -8.66
N ARG A 228 9.83 2.18 -9.05
CA ARG A 228 11.16 2.74 -9.33
C ARG A 228 12.03 2.77 -8.09
N LEU A 229 11.50 3.20 -6.94
CA LEU A 229 12.22 3.18 -5.66
C LEU A 229 12.57 1.76 -5.21
N LEU A 230 11.68 0.79 -5.40
CA LEU A 230 11.97 -0.64 -5.15
C LEU A 230 13.14 -1.12 -6.01
N ASP A 231 13.19 -0.71 -7.27
CA ASP A 231 14.27 -1.07 -8.19
C ASP A 231 15.59 -0.38 -7.81
N GLU A 232 15.58 0.93 -7.60
CA GLU A 232 16.76 1.74 -7.24
C GLU A 232 17.42 1.25 -5.95
N THR A 233 16.64 0.79 -4.98
CA THR A 233 17.15 0.27 -3.70
C THR A 233 17.54 -1.22 -3.75
N GLY A 234 17.23 -1.91 -4.84
CA GLY A 234 17.45 -3.35 -5.00
C GLY A 234 16.42 -4.23 -4.26
N LEU A 235 15.38 -3.63 -3.66
CA LEU A 235 14.31 -4.39 -3.02
C LEU A 235 13.45 -5.15 -4.01
N LEU A 236 13.35 -4.67 -5.27
CA LEU A 236 12.53 -5.29 -6.30
C LEU A 236 12.91 -6.77 -6.55
N ASP A 237 14.19 -7.09 -6.49
CA ASP A 237 14.70 -8.46 -6.68
C ASP A 237 14.23 -9.43 -5.58
N TYR A 238 13.92 -8.92 -4.38
CA TYR A 238 13.40 -9.71 -3.26
C TYR A 238 11.88 -9.84 -3.28
N VAL A 239 11.17 -8.81 -3.78
CA VAL A 239 9.70 -8.78 -3.72
C VAL A 239 9.05 -9.30 -4.99
N LEU A 240 9.57 -8.96 -6.17
CA LEU A 240 9.03 -9.39 -7.47
C LEU A 240 10.14 -9.50 -8.52
N PRO A 241 11.03 -10.51 -8.42
CA PRO A 241 12.19 -10.64 -9.32
C PRO A 241 11.82 -10.81 -10.79
N GLN A 242 10.62 -11.31 -11.09
CA GLN A 242 10.13 -11.41 -12.46
C GLN A 242 10.01 -10.05 -13.14
N LEU A 243 9.61 -9.02 -12.39
CA LEU A 243 9.51 -7.66 -12.91
C LEU A 243 10.88 -7.06 -13.25
N SER A 244 11.90 -7.35 -12.45
CA SER A 244 13.29 -6.95 -12.73
C SER A 244 13.83 -7.48 -14.06
N LYS A 245 13.34 -8.64 -14.51
CA LYS A 245 13.76 -9.25 -15.78
C LYS A 245 13.25 -8.52 -17.01
N LEU A 246 12.30 -7.59 -16.85
CA LEU A 246 11.83 -6.73 -17.95
C LEU A 246 12.82 -5.61 -18.30
N LYS A 247 13.81 -5.36 -17.44
CA LYS A 247 14.80 -4.30 -17.64
C LYS A 247 15.78 -4.63 -18.78
N GLY A 248 16.28 -3.55 -19.38
CA GLY A 248 17.32 -3.62 -20.40
C GLY A 248 16.77 -3.66 -21.82
N VAL A 249 17.62 -3.24 -22.74
CA VAL A 249 17.33 -3.22 -24.17
C VAL A 249 18.47 -3.95 -24.87
N GLU A 250 18.12 -4.96 -25.69
CA GLU A 250 19.07 -5.61 -26.59
C GLU A 250 18.99 -4.95 -27.96
N THR A 251 20.17 -4.80 -28.58
CA THR A 251 20.29 -4.22 -29.90
C THR A 251 20.94 -5.23 -30.83
N VAL A 252 20.30 -5.52 -31.95
CA VAL A 252 20.82 -6.37 -33.03
C VAL A 252 20.75 -5.58 -34.32
N GLU A 253 21.84 -5.48 -35.07
CA GLU A 253 21.93 -4.74 -36.33
C GLU A 253 21.43 -3.29 -36.25
N GLY A 254 21.68 -2.62 -35.11
CA GLY A 254 21.22 -1.25 -34.85
C GLY A 254 19.74 -1.12 -34.48
N LYS A 255 18.98 -2.21 -34.42
CA LYS A 255 17.56 -2.23 -34.03
C LYS A 255 17.43 -2.66 -32.55
N GLY A 256 17.02 -1.74 -31.68
CA GLY A 256 16.66 -2.00 -30.29
C GLY A 256 15.16 -2.29 -30.16
N HIS A 257 14.76 -2.84 -29.01
CA HIS A 257 13.35 -2.92 -28.61
C HIS A 257 13.02 -1.87 -27.55
N LYS A 258 11.74 -1.63 -27.31
CA LYS A 258 11.26 -0.76 -26.21
C LYS A 258 11.75 -1.33 -24.86
N GLU A 259 12.12 -0.47 -23.94
CA GLU A 259 12.49 -0.88 -22.58
C GLU A 259 11.21 -1.28 -21.82
N ASN A 260 11.05 -2.60 -21.60
CA ASN A 260 9.79 -3.17 -21.15
C ASN A 260 9.44 -2.84 -19.69
N PHE A 261 10.43 -2.66 -18.82
CA PHE A 261 10.19 -2.30 -17.43
C PHE A 261 9.58 -0.90 -17.32
N SER A 262 10.20 0.09 -17.96
CA SER A 262 9.68 1.47 -17.95
C SER A 262 8.31 1.56 -18.63
N HIS A 263 8.10 0.81 -19.72
CA HIS A 263 6.80 0.72 -20.37
C HIS A 263 5.74 0.14 -19.43
N THR A 264 6.04 -0.94 -18.74
CA THR A 264 5.10 -1.54 -17.78
C THR A 264 4.72 -0.57 -16.69
N LEU A 265 5.67 0.22 -16.18
CA LEU A 265 5.39 1.24 -15.16
C LEU A 265 4.57 2.42 -15.72
N GLU A 266 4.78 2.79 -16.98
CA GLU A 266 3.97 3.80 -17.67
C GLU A 266 2.52 3.31 -17.82
N VAL A 267 2.33 2.09 -18.30
CA VAL A 267 1.00 1.46 -18.39
C VAL A 267 0.31 1.39 -17.04
N LEU A 268 1.05 1.05 -15.98
CA LEU A 268 0.51 1.02 -14.61
C LEU A 268 0.01 2.40 -14.16
N ASP A 269 0.75 3.48 -14.43
CA ASP A 269 0.32 4.84 -14.13
C ASP A 269 -0.89 5.26 -14.98
N ASN A 270 -0.90 4.91 -16.27
CA ASN A 270 -2.03 5.20 -17.18
C ASN A 270 -3.30 4.48 -16.70
N VAL A 271 -3.20 3.22 -16.29
CA VAL A 271 -4.34 2.49 -15.68
C VAL A 271 -4.82 3.21 -14.43
N ALA A 272 -3.90 3.69 -13.59
CA ALA A 272 -4.25 4.44 -12.39
C ALA A 272 -5.06 5.70 -12.71
N GLU A 273 -4.61 6.47 -13.67
CA GLU A 273 -5.26 7.72 -14.10
C GLU A 273 -6.64 7.44 -14.71
N LEU A 274 -6.71 6.52 -15.68
CA LEU A 274 -7.96 6.15 -16.36
C LEU A 274 -9.00 5.57 -15.39
N GLU A 275 -8.58 4.72 -14.48
CA GLU A 275 -9.48 4.12 -13.48
C GLU A 275 -10.02 5.18 -12.52
N ILE A 276 -9.16 6.04 -11.96
CA ILE A 276 -9.57 7.11 -11.05
C ILE A 276 -10.57 8.06 -11.74
N ALA A 277 -10.31 8.45 -12.99
CA ALA A 277 -11.23 9.27 -13.77
C ALA A 277 -12.56 8.57 -14.00
N ALA A 278 -12.55 7.29 -14.36
CA ALA A 278 -13.76 6.50 -14.60
C ALA A 278 -14.59 6.26 -13.33
N ILE A 279 -13.92 6.11 -12.17
CA ILE A 279 -14.59 6.05 -10.85
C ILE A 279 -15.29 7.38 -10.55
N ALA A 280 -14.61 8.50 -10.73
CA ALA A 280 -15.17 9.84 -10.49
C ALA A 280 -16.41 10.13 -11.36
N GLU A 281 -16.46 9.55 -12.55
CA GLU A 281 -17.59 9.65 -13.49
C GLU A 281 -18.67 8.56 -13.26
N GLY A 282 -18.47 7.66 -12.32
CA GLY A 282 -19.40 6.55 -12.02
C GLY A 282 -19.53 5.52 -13.16
N ARG A 283 -18.52 5.41 -14.04
CA ARG A 283 -18.55 4.52 -15.21
C ARG A 283 -18.14 3.08 -14.91
N LEU A 284 -17.38 2.85 -13.83
CA LEU A 284 -16.93 1.51 -13.47
C LEU A 284 -17.86 0.87 -12.44
N LYS A 285 -18.03 -0.42 -12.58
CA LYS A 285 -18.91 -1.23 -11.74
C LYS A 285 -18.20 -2.46 -11.21
N ASP A 286 -18.55 -2.84 -10.01
CA ASP A 286 -18.14 -4.09 -9.39
C ASP A 286 -19.34 -5.04 -9.33
N TYR A 287 -19.11 -6.31 -9.60
CA TYR A 287 -20.13 -7.36 -9.53
C TYR A 287 -19.91 -8.14 -8.24
N VAL A 288 -20.88 -8.08 -7.34
CA VAL A 288 -20.83 -8.71 -6.02
C VAL A 288 -21.90 -9.77 -5.93
N PHE A 289 -21.53 -10.95 -5.45
CA PHE A 289 -22.45 -12.05 -5.25
C PHE A 289 -22.93 -12.03 -3.79
N GLU A 290 -24.18 -11.59 -3.57
CA GLU A 290 -24.81 -11.51 -2.25
C GLU A 290 -26.09 -12.36 -2.25
N ASP A 291 -26.24 -13.22 -1.26
CA ASP A 291 -27.41 -14.09 -1.07
C ASP A 291 -27.79 -14.93 -2.31
N GLY A 292 -26.81 -15.37 -3.09
CA GLY A 292 -27.03 -16.16 -4.29
C GLY A 292 -27.42 -15.35 -5.54
N VAL A 293 -27.40 -14.03 -5.45
CA VAL A 293 -27.71 -13.10 -6.56
C VAL A 293 -26.50 -12.24 -6.88
N GLU A 294 -26.17 -12.16 -8.15
CA GLU A 294 -25.15 -11.19 -8.63
C GLU A 294 -25.76 -9.80 -8.66
N THR A 295 -25.16 -8.87 -7.94
CA THR A 295 -25.57 -7.46 -7.87
C THR A 295 -24.47 -6.57 -8.40
N GLU A 296 -24.86 -5.53 -9.12
CA GLU A 296 -23.98 -4.51 -9.68
C GLU A 296 -23.89 -3.32 -8.71
N LYS A 297 -22.67 -2.91 -8.36
CA LYS A 297 -22.40 -1.73 -7.53
C LYS A 297 -21.47 -0.78 -8.27
N VAL A 298 -21.73 0.52 -8.22
CA VAL A 298 -20.79 1.53 -8.75
C VAL A 298 -19.51 1.44 -7.92
N ARG A 299 -18.37 1.32 -8.63
CA ARG A 299 -17.05 1.28 -7.98
C ARG A 299 -16.71 2.65 -7.41
N THR A 300 -16.27 2.67 -6.17
CA THR A 300 -15.89 3.89 -5.43
C THR A 300 -14.40 3.96 -5.09
N GLU A 301 -13.70 2.84 -5.21
CA GLU A 301 -12.30 2.68 -4.82
C GLU A 301 -11.50 1.99 -5.94
N PRO A 302 -10.20 2.27 -6.11
CA PRO A 302 -9.36 1.58 -7.08
C PRO A 302 -9.35 0.05 -6.87
N ASN A 303 -9.41 -0.70 -7.96
CA ASN A 303 -9.31 -2.15 -7.94
C ASN A 303 -7.85 -2.60 -7.96
N VAL A 304 -7.34 -3.07 -6.83
CA VAL A 304 -5.95 -3.54 -6.73
C VAL A 304 -5.62 -4.66 -7.73
N TRP A 305 -6.60 -5.48 -8.10
CA TRP A 305 -6.38 -6.59 -9.03
C TRP A 305 -6.23 -6.11 -10.47
N LEU A 306 -6.91 -5.03 -10.85
CA LEU A 306 -6.66 -4.35 -12.12
C LEU A 306 -5.22 -3.79 -12.18
N ARG A 307 -4.74 -3.25 -11.06
CA ARG A 307 -3.35 -2.76 -10.96
C ARG A 307 -2.33 -3.90 -11.04
N TRP A 308 -2.63 -5.06 -10.44
CA TRP A 308 -1.81 -6.27 -10.61
C TRP A 308 -1.82 -6.75 -12.05
N ALA A 309 -2.95 -6.73 -12.74
CA ALA A 309 -3.02 -7.08 -14.17
C ALA A 309 -2.16 -6.13 -15.02
N ALA A 310 -2.22 -4.84 -14.76
CA ALA A 310 -1.37 -3.85 -15.42
C ALA A 310 0.12 -4.10 -15.16
N LEU A 311 0.51 -4.40 -13.92
CA LEU A 311 1.91 -4.69 -13.57
C LEU A 311 2.43 -5.97 -14.22
N LEU A 312 1.58 -6.95 -14.49
CA LEU A 312 1.95 -8.28 -14.96
C LEU A 312 1.60 -8.56 -16.43
N HIS A 313 0.97 -7.60 -17.17
CA HIS A 313 0.49 -7.84 -18.52
C HIS A 313 1.61 -8.30 -19.48
N ASP A 314 2.78 -7.72 -19.34
CA ASP A 314 3.96 -7.95 -20.17
C ASP A 314 5.02 -8.88 -19.53
N ILE A 315 4.72 -9.50 -18.40
CA ILE A 315 5.70 -10.19 -17.56
C ILE A 315 6.47 -11.32 -18.30
N ALA A 316 5.89 -11.87 -19.36
CA ALA A 316 6.50 -12.95 -20.13
C ALA A 316 7.24 -12.47 -21.40
N LYS A 317 7.33 -11.17 -21.65
CA LYS A 317 8.09 -10.65 -22.82
C LYS A 317 9.55 -11.17 -22.87
N PRO A 318 10.31 -11.22 -21.76
CA PRO A 318 11.67 -11.77 -21.81
C PRO A 318 11.74 -13.23 -22.29
N ALA A 319 10.74 -14.05 -21.96
CA ALA A 319 10.70 -15.45 -22.34
C ALA A 319 10.24 -15.70 -23.79
N THR A 320 9.54 -14.74 -24.39
CA THR A 320 9.00 -14.84 -25.75
C THR A 320 9.75 -13.97 -26.75
N LYS A 321 10.77 -13.24 -26.27
CA LYS A 321 11.59 -12.35 -27.08
C LYS A 321 12.34 -13.10 -28.19
N ARG A 322 12.18 -12.64 -29.43
CA ARG A 322 12.89 -13.15 -30.61
C ARG A 322 13.24 -12.01 -31.54
N TYR A 323 14.37 -12.14 -32.21
CA TYR A 323 14.76 -11.24 -33.29
C TYR A 323 14.44 -11.86 -34.65
N ASP A 324 13.69 -11.14 -35.45
CA ASP A 324 13.41 -11.47 -36.84
C ASP A 324 14.13 -10.46 -37.74
N PRO A 325 14.94 -10.87 -38.74
CA PRO A 325 15.66 -9.92 -39.60
C PRO A 325 14.76 -8.94 -40.35
N ALA A 326 13.55 -9.34 -40.72
CA ALA A 326 12.60 -8.50 -41.43
C ALA A 326 11.78 -7.59 -40.51
N LEU A 327 11.29 -8.14 -39.39
CA LEU A 327 10.37 -7.44 -38.47
C LEU A 327 11.07 -6.76 -37.30
N GLY A 328 12.33 -7.15 -36.98
CA GLY A 328 13.03 -6.74 -35.78
C GLY A 328 12.64 -7.59 -34.59
N TRP A 329 12.63 -6.98 -33.38
CA TRP A 329 12.27 -7.66 -32.15
C TRP A 329 10.79 -7.98 -32.07
N THR A 330 10.45 -9.22 -31.74
CA THR A 330 9.07 -9.71 -31.58
C THR A 330 8.88 -10.38 -30.22
N PHE A 331 7.65 -10.36 -29.72
CA PHE A 331 7.27 -10.92 -28.41
C PHE A 331 5.98 -11.74 -28.50
N HIS A 332 5.75 -12.42 -29.63
CA HIS A 332 4.52 -13.15 -29.91
C HIS A 332 4.16 -14.15 -28.81
N GLY A 333 2.91 -14.14 -28.38
CA GLY A 333 2.35 -15.06 -27.40
C GLY A 333 2.72 -14.75 -25.95
N HIS A 334 3.33 -13.58 -25.65
CA HIS A 334 3.64 -13.20 -24.27
C HIS A 334 2.42 -13.10 -23.38
N GLU A 335 1.26 -12.72 -23.91
CA GLU A 335 -0.03 -12.66 -23.21
C GLU A 335 -0.48 -14.06 -22.74
N VAL A 336 -0.30 -15.07 -23.58
CA VAL A 336 -0.67 -16.45 -23.25
C VAL A 336 0.32 -17.04 -22.24
N VAL A 337 1.62 -16.84 -22.45
CA VAL A 337 2.67 -17.32 -21.54
C VAL A 337 2.56 -16.61 -20.20
N GLY A 338 2.35 -15.28 -20.21
CA GLY A 338 2.16 -14.47 -19.01
C GLY A 338 0.97 -14.96 -18.19
N ALA A 339 -0.17 -15.16 -18.83
CA ALA A 339 -1.36 -15.69 -18.16
C ALA A 339 -1.12 -17.06 -17.48
N ARG A 340 -0.31 -17.93 -18.09
CA ARG A 340 0.08 -19.23 -17.48
C ARG A 340 1.02 -19.05 -16.27
N TRP A 341 1.75 -17.95 -16.18
CA TRP A 341 2.64 -17.68 -15.05
C TRP A 341 1.91 -17.09 -13.83
N ILE A 342 0.75 -16.46 -14.02
CA ILE A 342 0.00 -15.82 -12.94
C ILE A 342 -0.24 -16.72 -11.73
N PRO A 343 -0.73 -17.99 -11.88
CA PRO A 343 -0.91 -18.86 -10.72
C PRO A 343 0.36 -19.10 -9.92
N LYS A 344 1.50 -19.28 -10.61
CA LYS A 344 2.79 -19.52 -9.96
C LYS A 344 3.32 -18.25 -9.25
N ILE A 345 3.12 -17.07 -9.83
CA ILE A 345 3.49 -15.79 -9.23
C ILE A 345 2.66 -15.57 -7.97
N PHE A 346 1.33 -15.74 -8.05
CA PHE A 346 0.43 -15.60 -6.91
C PHE A 346 0.76 -16.57 -5.79
N GLN A 347 1.04 -17.85 -6.12
CA GLN A 347 1.45 -18.84 -5.14
C GLN A 347 2.76 -18.46 -4.45
N GLY A 348 3.77 -17.99 -5.22
CA GLY A 348 5.05 -17.55 -4.68
C GLY A 348 4.95 -16.33 -3.76
N LEU A 349 3.99 -15.45 -4.02
CA LEU A 349 3.68 -14.27 -3.20
C LEU A 349 2.64 -14.55 -2.10
N LYS A 350 2.14 -15.78 -2.01
CA LYS A 350 1.05 -16.18 -1.10
C LYS A 350 -0.21 -15.31 -1.23
N MET A 351 -0.50 -14.94 -2.46
CA MET A 351 -1.72 -14.23 -2.83
C MET A 351 -2.88 -15.22 -3.06
N PRO A 352 -4.15 -14.74 -3.04
CA PRO A 352 -5.31 -15.61 -3.21
C PRO A 352 -5.30 -16.35 -4.55
N LEU A 353 -5.53 -17.67 -4.53
CA LEU A 353 -5.63 -18.53 -5.73
C LEU A 353 -7.11 -18.78 -6.11
N ASN A 354 -7.93 -17.75 -6.04
CA ASN A 354 -9.38 -17.79 -6.27
C ASN A 354 -9.78 -16.93 -7.49
N GLU A 355 -11.00 -16.44 -7.52
CA GLU A 355 -11.52 -15.60 -8.61
C GLU A 355 -10.68 -14.35 -8.87
N LYS A 356 -10.02 -13.80 -7.86
CA LYS A 356 -9.10 -12.65 -8.01
C LYS A 356 -7.89 -13.00 -8.88
N MET A 357 -7.30 -14.17 -8.68
CA MET A 357 -6.23 -14.67 -9.55
C MET A 357 -6.73 -14.90 -10.98
N LYS A 358 -7.90 -15.53 -11.14
CA LYS A 358 -8.50 -15.80 -12.45
C LYS A 358 -8.82 -14.49 -13.19
N TYR A 359 -9.27 -13.47 -12.48
CA TYR A 359 -9.48 -12.13 -13.01
C TYR A 359 -8.18 -11.55 -13.59
N VAL A 360 -7.09 -11.54 -12.82
CA VAL A 360 -5.79 -11.06 -13.30
C VAL A 360 -5.30 -11.89 -14.49
N GLN A 361 -5.42 -13.21 -14.42
CA GLN A 361 -5.05 -14.12 -15.50
C GLN A 361 -5.83 -13.84 -16.79
N LYS A 362 -7.13 -13.59 -16.68
CA LYS A 362 -8.01 -13.24 -17.80
C LYS A 362 -7.57 -11.93 -18.46
N LEU A 363 -7.37 -10.87 -17.69
CA LEU A 363 -6.95 -9.58 -18.23
C LEU A 363 -5.58 -9.64 -18.90
N VAL A 364 -4.61 -10.34 -18.30
CA VAL A 364 -3.30 -10.57 -18.93
C VAL A 364 -3.43 -11.33 -20.24
N SER A 365 -4.28 -12.37 -20.30
CA SER A 365 -4.51 -13.15 -21.52
C SER A 365 -5.19 -12.34 -22.64
N LEU A 366 -6.05 -11.40 -22.30
CA LEU A 366 -6.91 -10.69 -23.25
C LEU A 366 -6.40 -9.30 -23.63
N HIS A 367 -5.35 -8.76 -22.96
CA HIS A 367 -5.00 -7.33 -23.09
C HIS A 367 -4.68 -6.88 -24.51
N LEU A 368 -4.20 -7.76 -25.40
CA LEU A 368 -3.93 -7.42 -26.82
C LEU A 368 -5.15 -7.55 -27.73
N ARG A 369 -6.22 -8.25 -27.29
CA ARG A 369 -7.35 -8.53 -28.20
C ARG A 369 -8.12 -7.30 -28.64
N PRO A 370 -8.45 -6.33 -27.77
CA PRO A 370 -9.13 -5.11 -28.22
C PRO A 370 -8.32 -4.34 -29.27
N ILE A 371 -6.99 -4.27 -29.09
CA ILE A 371 -6.09 -3.58 -30.04
C ILE A 371 -6.11 -4.28 -31.40
N ALA A 372 -6.09 -5.61 -31.41
CA ALA A 372 -6.15 -6.40 -32.65
C ALA A 372 -7.48 -6.23 -33.42
N LEU A 373 -8.54 -5.78 -32.75
CA LEU A 373 -9.85 -5.54 -33.36
C LEU A 373 -9.98 -4.14 -33.98
N VAL A 374 -8.98 -3.27 -33.87
CA VAL A 374 -8.99 -1.92 -34.52
C VAL A 374 -8.51 -1.98 -35.97
N THR A 375 -8.06 -3.12 -36.46
CA THR A 375 -7.63 -3.32 -37.84
C THR A 375 -8.82 -3.47 -38.81
N ASP A 376 -8.63 -3.15 -40.10
CA ASP A 376 -9.68 -2.88 -41.10
C ASP A 376 -10.67 -4.01 -41.45
N GLU A 377 -10.52 -5.22 -40.90
CA GLU A 377 -11.38 -6.36 -41.21
C GLU A 377 -11.94 -7.06 -39.91
N VAL A 378 -12.53 -6.27 -39.02
CA VAL A 378 -13.15 -6.80 -37.83
C VAL A 378 -14.50 -7.44 -38.12
N THR A 379 -14.66 -8.72 -37.80
CA THR A 379 -15.95 -9.39 -37.92
C THR A 379 -16.76 -9.26 -36.62
N ASP A 380 -18.11 -9.17 -36.77
CA ASP A 380 -19.03 -9.22 -35.61
C ASP A 380 -18.78 -10.42 -34.70
N SER A 381 -18.37 -11.54 -35.29
CA SER A 381 -18.01 -12.77 -34.56
C SER A 381 -16.81 -12.56 -33.62
N ALA A 382 -15.78 -11.83 -34.07
CA ALA A 382 -14.61 -11.54 -33.23
C ALA A 382 -14.94 -10.63 -32.05
N VAL A 383 -15.78 -9.61 -32.28
CA VAL A 383 -16.28 -8.72 -31.23
C VAL A 383 -17.14 -9.50 -30.21
N ARG A 384 -18.09 -10.30 -30.68
CA ARG A 384 -18.95 -11.13 -29.79
C ARG A 384 -18.11 -12.10 -28.96
N ARG A 385 -17.06 -12.69 -29.53
CA ARG A 385 -16.15 -13.58 -28.82
C ARG A 385 -15.38 -12.83 -27.73
N LEU A 386 -14.86 -11.63 -28.02
CA LEU A 386 -14.19 -10.80 -27.01
C LEU A 386 -15.12 -10.47 -25.85
N LEU A 387 -16.36 -10.01 -26.15
CA LEU A 387 -17.36 -9.71 -25.10
C LEU A 387 -17.72 -10.94 -24.28
N PHE A 388 -17.84 -12.09 -24.91
CA PHE A 388 -18.09 -13.36 -24.20
C PHE A 388 -16.93 -13.76 -23.29
N ASP A 389 -15.68 -13.69 -23.80
CA ASP A 389 -14.49 -14.10 -23.05
C ASP A 389 -14.18 -13.13 -21.89
N ALA A 390 -14.43 -11.83 -22.07
CA ALA A 390 -14.22 -10.81 -21.04
C ALA A 390 -15.35 -10.81 -20.00
N GLY A 391 -16.59 -11.06 -20.43
CA GLY A 391 -17.76 -11.04 -19.54
C GLY A 391 -17.90 -9.70 -18.81
N ASN A 392 -18.17 -9.74 -17.51
CA ASN A 392 -18.33 -8.56 -16.65
C ASN A 392 -17.04 -7.72 -16.49
N ASP A 393 -15.90 -8.26 -16.91
CA ASP A 393 -14.60 -7.57 -16.78
C ASP A 393 -14.24 -6.76 -18.03
N ILE A 394 -15.17 -6.57 -18.97
CA ILE A 394 -14.90 -5.87 -20.24
C ILE A 394 -14.45 -4.41 -20.02
N ASP A 395 -15.06 -3.70 -19.08
CA ASP A 395 -14.72 -2.30 -18.81
C ASP A 395 -13.29 -2.19 -18.25
N ASP A 396 -12.91 -3.07 -17.34
CA ASP A 396 -11.54 -3.13 -16.80
C ASP A 396 -10.52 -3.54 -17.87
N LEU A 397 -10.90 -4.48 -18.75
CA LEU A 397 -10.07 -4.84 -19.90
C LEU A 397 -9.83 -3.65 -20.81
N MET A 398 -10.86 -2.83 -21.08
CA MET A 398 -10.73 -1.64 -21.90
C MET A 398 -9.86 -0.57 -21.25
N VAL A 399 -9.96 -0.40 -19.91
CA VAL A 399 -9.03 0.48 -19.17
C VAL A 399 -7.58 0.02 -19.36
N LEU A 400 -7.30 -1.27 -19.20
CA LEU A 400 -5.94 -1.82 -19.40
C LEU A 400 -5.45 -1.62 -20.84
N CYS A 401 -6.28 -1.94 -21.81
CA CYS A 401 -5.91 -1.81 -23.22
C CYS A 401 -5.65 -0.37 -23.64
N ASN A 402 -6.51 0.56 -23.22
CA ASN A 402 -6.32 1.99 -23.49
C ASN A 402 -5.06 2.56 -22.82
N ALA A 403 -4.65 1.99 -21.71
CA ALA A 403 -3.44 2.38 -21.00
C ALA A 403 -2.16 1.89 -21.69
N ASP A 404 -2.24 0.79 -22.45
CA ASP A 404 -1.10 0.15 -23.15
C ASP A 404 -0.82 0.72 -24.55
N ILE A 405 -1.74 1.51 -25.11
CA ILE A 405 -1.59 2.19 -26.40
C ILE A 405 -0.70 3.43 -26.26
#